data_3fc374e468e8a9f3b56b396d7e801da0
#
_entry.id   3fc374e468e8a9f3b56b396d7e801da0
#
_cell.length_a   1.000
_cell.length_b   1.000
_cell.length_c   1.000
_cell.angle_alpha   90.00
_cell.angle_beta   90.00
_cell.angle_gamma   90.00
#
_symmetry.space_group_name_H-M   'P 1'
#
loop_
_entity.id
_entity.type
_entity.pdbx_description
1 polymer ?
#
loop_
_entity_poly.entity_id
_entity_poly.type
_entity_poly.pdbx_seq_one_letter_code
_entity_poly.pdbx_strand_id
1 'polypeptide(L)'
;MARRFTHYDIVISCPSDMTEERATVQRAVDDVNERNANYRGLHFDVKYWDKDVLFCSGDPQIIINNTLIQNADLIVALFGKKLGTPTERAKSGTIEEIEMMIKEGKQVFVCFDERDVVINGTTSDAEIEDLIKVRDFKKNYKGLYIEFKSREDLIERLKNQLRLYIESLGTYDDPCICNLPVTFQELKGNRKGIERAKKIICVIRTGKIFLGKYYNHIEKMLDNGGEFHYISSKDYNVGGDTAEFSSNQTYVIERLKSLQKRYGKAVKIYHIQHPVNCSMIYIENGEHEKCINVKFNFQTRMKGNHPMFDIYINNPLFPIFRQEINGILNAAELVEFE
;
A
#
# COMPACT_ATOMS: atom_id res chain seq x y z
N MET A 1 -2.75 22.20 14.18
CA MET A 1 -1.57 21.31 14.20
C MET A 1 -1.01 21.23 12.79
N ALA A 2 0.30 21.33 12.62
CA ALA A 2 0.93 21.12 11.32
C ALA A 2 0.78 19.66 10.92
N ARG A 3 0.34 19.40 9.70
CA ARG A 3 0.28 18.03 9.13
C ARG A 3 1.64 17.73 8.49
N ARG A 4 2.13 16.51 8.67
CA ARG A 4 3.32 16.02 7.95
C ARG A 4 2.86 15.32 6.69
N PHE A 5 3.59 15.54 5.59
CA PHE A 5 3.38 14.87 4.32
C PHE A 5 4.66 14.16 3.92
N THR A 6 4.52 12.99 3.32
CA THR A 6 5.61 12.37 2.56
C THR A 6 5.53 12.93 1.16
N HIS A 7 6.60 13.56 0.71
CA HIS A 7 6.71 14.17 -0.62
C HIS A 7 7.33 13.17 -1.60
N TYR A 8 6.75 13.10 -2.78
CA TYR A 8 7.23 12.32 -3.91
C TYR A 8 7.45 13.23 -5.10
N ASP A 9 8.66 13.27 -5.61
CA ASP A 9 9.01 14.08 -6.76
C ASP A 9 8.63 13.38 -8.08
N ILE A 10 7.73 14.02 -8.84
CA ILE A 10 7.34 13.61 -10.19
C ILE A 10 8.07 14.47 -11.20
N VAL A 11 8.92 13.87 -12.00
CA VAL A 11 9.54 14.58 -13.14
C VAL A 11 8.66 14.42 -14.38
N ILE A 12 8.36 15.53 -15.05
CA ILE A 12 7.75 15.51 -16.38
C ILE A 12 8.82 15.69 -17.42
N SER A 13 9.03 14.66 -18.23
CA SER A 13 9.95 14.67 -19.37
C SER A 13 9.17 14.67 -20.69
N CYS A 14 9.46 15.60 -21.57
CA CYS A 14 8.81 15.66 -22.86
C CYS A 14 9.63 16.44 -23.87
N PRO A 15 9.50 16.13 -25.19
CA PRO A 15 9.97 16.97 -26.27
C PRO A 15 9.25 18.32 -26.33
N SER A 16 9.79 19.27 -27.09
CA SER A 16 9.30 20.65 -27.16
C SER A 16 7.86 20.80 -27.68
N ASP A 17 7.39 19.86 -28.48
CA ASP A 17 6.03 19.83 -29.03
C ASP A 17 4.96 19.41 -27.98
N MET A 18 5.36 18.92 -26.82
CA MET A 18 4.49 18.49 -25.73
C MET A 18 4.50 19.43 -24.51
N THR A 19 5.05 20.62 -24.66
CA THR A 19 5.19 21.58 -23.54
C THR A 19 3.84 22.00 -22.94
N GLU A 20 2.79 22.15 -23.78
CA GLU A 20 1.45 22.51 -23.31
C GLU A 20 0.80 21.39 -22.47
N GLU A 21 1.13 20.14 -22.74
CA GLU A 21 0.63 18.98 -22.01
C GLU A 21 1.21 18.87 -20.59
N ARG A 22 2.33 19.55 -20.30
CA ARG A 22 2.87 19.67 -18.93
C ARG A 22 1.83 20.25 -17.96
N ALA A 23 1.10 21.30 -18.37
CA ALA A 23 0.05 21.88 -17.56
C ALA A 23 -1.14 20.91 -17.35
N THR A 24 -1.36 20.00 -18.29
CA THR A 24 -2.38 18.95 -18.18
C THR A 24 -1.97 17.90 -17.16
N VAL A 25 -0.69 17.47 -17.18
CA VAL A 25 -0.15 16.56 -16.16
C VAL A 25 -0.18 17.21 -14.79
N GLN A 26 0.22 18.49 -14.68
CA GLN A 26 0.15 19.23 -13.39
C GLN A 26 -1.27 19.22 -12.82
N ARG A 27 -2.30 19.49 -13.63
CA ARG A 27 -3.71 19.44 -13.18
C ARG A 27 -4.10 18.04 -12.69
N ALA A 28 -3.68 16.98 -13.39
CA ALA A 28 -3.95 15.62 -12.95
C ALA A 28 -3.31 15.32 -11.58
N VAL A 29 -2.10 15.80 -11.34
CA VAL A 29 -1.39 15.65 -10.06
C VAL A 29 -2.06 16.48 -8.97
N ASP A 30 -2.44 17.72 -9.25
CA ASP A 30 -3.13 18.61 -8.31
C ASP A 30 -4.46 17.99 -7.85
N ASP A 31 -5.27 17.45 -8.78
CA ASP A 31 -6.51 16.72 -8.48
C ASP A 31 -6.26 15.52 -7.56
N VAL A 32 -5.17 14.79 -7.78
CA VAL A 32 -4.79 13.65 -6.95
C VAL A 32 -4.33 14.12 -5.57
N ASN A 33 -3.53 15.19 -5.50
CA ASN A 33 -3.07 15.79 -4.25
C ASN A 33 -4.24 16.27 -3.39
N GLU A 34 -5.21 17.00 -3.97
CA GLU A 34 -6.40 17.48 -3.23
C GLU A 34 -7.17 16.34 -2.59
N ARG A 35 -7.36 15.25 -3.30
CA ARG A 35 -8.10 14.08 -2.81
C ARG A 35 -7.32 13.27 -1.77
N ASN A 36 -6.01 13.14 -1.93
CA ASN A 36 -5.18 12.27 -1.08
C ASN A 36 -4.51 12.99 0.09
N ALA A 37 -4.24 14.30 -0.03
CA ALA A 37 -3.61 15.09 1.03
C ALA A 37 -4.36 15.03 2.36
N ASN A 38 -5.70 14.93 2.31
CA ASN A 38 -6.52 14.85 3.52
C ASN A 38 -6.60 13.46 4.14
N TYR A 39 -6.31 12.41 3.38
CA TYR A 39 -6.56 11.02 3.79
C TYR A 39 -5.31 10.16 3.94
N ARG A 40 -4.20 10.49 3.25
CA ARG A 40 -3.02 9.62 3.20
C ARG A 40 -1.70 10.27 3.59
N GLY A 41 -1.67 11.57 3.89
CA GLY A 41 -0.42 12.27 4.26
C GLY A 41 0.65 12.27 3.16
N LEU A 42 0.24 12.14 1.88
CA LEU A 42 1.09 12.07 0.70
C LEU A 42 0.88 13.30 -0.18
N HIS A 43 1.97 13.82 -0.73
CA HIS A 43 1.95 14.91 -1.68
C HIS A 43 2.92 14.64 -2.82
N PHE A 44 2.48 14.84 -4.04
CA PHE A 44 3.31 14.79 -5.22
C PHE A 44 3.76 16.20 -5.62
N ASP A 45 5.07 16.39 -5.75
CA ASP A 45 5.69 17.62 -6.23
C ASP A 45 6.12 17.45 -7.69
N VAL A 46 5.56 18.26 -8.58
CA VAL A 46 5.91 18.19 -10.00
C VAL A 46 7.14 19.03 -10.31
N LYS A 47 8.12 18.44 -11.00
CA LYS A 47 9.41 19.03 -11.36
C LYS A 47 9.60 19.10 -12.87
N TYR A 48 10.24 20.16 -13.32
CA TYR A 48 10.58 20.41 -14.73
C TYR A 48 12.03 20.87 -14.85
N TRP A 49 12.72 20.43 -15.89
CA TRP A 49 14.12 20.80 -16.09
C TRP A 49 14.34 22.32 -16.24
N ASP A 50 13.46 23.03 -16.93
CA ASP A 50 13.54 24.47 -17.16
C ASP A 50 13.20 25.35 -15.96
N LYS A 51 12.67 24.76 -14.90
CA LYS A 51 12.27 25.46 -13.67
C LYS A 51 13.06 25.00 -12.45
N ASP A 52 13.36 23.72 -12.37
CA ASP A 52 13.88 23.08 -11.16
C ASP A 52 15.37 22.70 -11.28
N VAL A 53 16.02 22.98 -12.42
CA VAL A 53 17.45 22.75 -12.65
C VAL A 53 18.20 24.08 -12.71
N LEU A 54 19.29 24.18 -11.94
CA LEU A 54 20.17 25.35 -12.00
C LEU A 54 20.95 25.35 -13.32
N PHE A 55 20.84 26.45 -14.10
CA PHE A 55 21.63 26.61 -15.34
C PHE A 55 23.11 26.76 -15.03
N CYS A 56 23.91 25.81 -15.48
CA CYS A 56 25.35 25.79 -15.34
C CYS A 56 26.03 25.30 -16.63
N SER A 57 27.34 25.50 -16.71
CA SER A 57 28.12 25.02 -17.87
C SER A 57 28.33 23.53 -17.82
N GLY A 58 28.18 22.83 -18.96
CA GLY A 58 28.37 21.40 -19.08
C GLY A 58 27.41 20.76 -20.07
N ASP A 59 27.41 19.42 -20.14
CA ASP A 59 26.41 18.66 -20.90
C ASP A 59 25.05 18.83 -20.25
N PRO A 60 24.05 19.43 -20.93
CA PRO A 60 22.75 19.69 -20.33
C PRO A 60 22.05 18.41 -19.84
N GLN A 61 22.20 17.30 -20.57
CA GLN A 61 21.53 16.05 -20.19
C GLN A 61 22.16 15.44 -18.92
N ILE A 62 23.49 15.53 -18.77
CA ILE A 62 24.17 15.07 -17.55
C ILE A 62 23.70 15.89 -16.34
N ILE A 63 23.56 17.21 -16.52
CA ILE A 63 23.08 18.10 -15.45
C ILE A 63 21.65 17.72 -15.04
N ILE A 64 20.74 17.56 -16.01
CA ILE A 64 19.36 17.16 -15.76
C ILE A 64 19.31 15.80 -15.05
N ASN A 65 20.06 14.82 -15.56
CA ASN A 65 20.09 13.48 -14.98
C ASN A 65 20.55 13.49 -13.53
N ASN A 66 21.63 14.20 -13.21
CA ASN A 66 22.22 14.22 -11.86
C ASN A 66 21.39 15.04 -10.86
N THR A 67 20.73 16.10 -11.30
CA THR A 67 20.03 17.02 -10.40
C THR A 67 18.56 16.69 -10.26
N LEU A 68 17.93 16.18 -11.29
CA LEU A 68 16.50 15.97 -11.36
C LEU A 68 16.13 14.48 -11.37
N ILE A 69 16.64 13.71 -12.35
CA ILE A 69 16.22 12.32 -12.55
C ILE A 69 16.67 11.40 -11.42
N GLN A 70 17.91 11.56 -10.92
CA GLN A 70 18.39 10.75 -9.80
C GLN A 70 17.56 10.94 -8.50
N ASN A 71 17.01 12.14 -8.30
CA ASN A 71 16.24 12.48 -7.11
C ASN A 71 14.74 12.23 -7.28
N ALA A 72 14.25 11.99 -8.49
CA ALA A 72 12.85 11.74 -8.74
C ALA A 72 12.40 10.36 -8.22
N ASP A 73 11.17 10.28 -7.74
CA ASP A 73 10.52 9.03 -7.33
C ASP A 73 9.82 8.37 -8.51
N LEU A 74 9.27 9.17 -9.42
CA LEU A 74 8.66 8.68 -10.64
C LEU A 74 8.79 9.69 -11.79
N ILE A 75 8.66 9.21 -13.03
CA ILE A 75 8.67 10.03 -14.22
C ILE A 75 7.39 9.85 -15.04
N VAL A 76 6.87 10.97 -15.58
CA VAL A 76 5.83 11.00 -16.61
C VAL A 76 6.48 11.47 -17.89
N ALA A 77 6.70 10.55 -18.84
CA ALA A 77 7.31 10.81 -20.13
C ALA A 77 6.23 10.94 -21.21
N LEU A 78 6.18 12.08 -21.88
CA LEU A 78 5.21 12.38 -22.93
C LEU A 78 5.86 12.34 -24.30
N PHE A 79 5.22 11.70 -25.26
CA PHE A 79 5.63 11.68 -26.67
C PHE A 79 4.47 12.10 -27.56
N GLY A 80 4.70 13.12 -28.38
CA GLY A 80 3.79 13.61 -29.39
C GLY A 80 4.28 13.31 -30.81
N LYS A 81 4.60 14.35 -31.55
CA LYS A 81 5.11 14.24 -32.93
C LYS A 81 6.61 14.07 -32.98
N LYS A 82 7.34 14.35 -31.92
CA LYS A 82 8.80 14.31 -31.85
C LYS A 82 9.27 13.33 -30.77
N LEU A 83 10.40 12.69 -31.07
CA LEU A 83 11.08 11.85 -30.09
C LEU A 83 11.92 12.67 -29.10
N GLY A 84 12.32 13.86 -29.50
CA GLY A 84 13.21 14.77 -28.78
C GLY A 84 14.62 14.80 -29.39
N THR A 85 15.48 15.65 -28.80
CA THR A 85 16.87 15.83 -29.27
C THR A 85 17.72 14.62 -28.88
N PRO A 86 18.48 14.02 -29.83
CA PRO A 86 19.42 12.96 -29.52
C PRO A 86 20.48 13.41 -28.50
N THR A 87 20.91 12.50 -27.64
CA THR A 87 22.07 12.66 -26.75
C THR A 87 23.23 11.78 -27.26
N GLU A 88 24.39 11.89 -26.62
CA GLU A 88 25.51 10.97 -26.91
C GLU A 88 25.20 9.52 -26.51
N ARG A 89 24.22 9.31 -25.63
CA ARG A 89 23.93 8.02 -24.98
C ARG A 89 22.60 7.39 -25.42
N ALA A 90 21.65 8.18 -25.92
CA ALA A 90 20.32 7.70 -26.28
C ALA A 90 19.77 8.44 -27.54
N LYS A 91 18.69 7.86 -28.11
CA LYS A 91 17.97 8.46 -29.24
C LYS A 91 17.32 9.80 -28.94
N SER A 92 17.06 10.07 -27.64
CA SER A 92 16.64 11.38 -27.14
C SER A 92 16.89 11.48 -25.64
N GLY A 93 16.91 12.72 -25.09
CA GLY A 93 17.01 12.96 -23.65
C GLY A 93 15.89 12.28 -22.87
N THR A 94 14.64 12.37 -23.34
CA THR A 94 13.50 11.71 -22.70
C THR A 94 13.66 10.18 -22.63
N ILE A 95 14.24 9.56 -23.68
CA ILE A 95 14.53 8.11 -23.65
C ILE A 95 15.63 7.79 -22.64
N GLU A 96 16.69 8.59 -22.59
CA GLU A 96 17.78 8.42 -21.64
C GLU A 96 17.26 8.50 -20.19
N GLU A 97 16.39 9.45 -19.90
CA GLU A 97 15.74 9.62 -18.58
C GLU A 97 14.87 8.42 -18.21
N ILE A 98 14.06 7.90 -19.15
CA ILE A 98 13.27 6.67 -18.98
C ILE A 98 14.18 5.49 -18.64
N GLU A 99 15.24 5.28 -19.40
CA GLU A 99 16.17 4.17 -19.21
C GLU A 99 16.88 4.23 -17.86
N MET A 100 17.24 5.44 -17.40
CA MET A 100 17.81 5.64 -16.06
C MET A 100 16.81 5.26 -14.98
N MET A 101 15.57 5.74 -15.04
CA MET A 101 14.53 5.43 -14.05
C MET A 101 14.23 3.93 -13.98
N ILE A 102 14.13 3.26 -15.14
CA ILE A 102 13.94 1.81 -15.22
C ILE A 102 15.12 1.06 -14.58
N LYS A 103 16.35 1.48 -14.86
CA LYS A 103 17.57 0.87 -14.29
C LYS A 103 17.62 0.99 -12.76
N GLU A 104 17.12 2.07 -12.22
CA GLU A 104 17.03 2.31 -10.78
C GLU A 104 15.79 1.66 -10.13
N GLY A 105 14.96 0.96 -10.91
CA GLY A 105 13.74 0.31 -10.41
C GLY A 105 12.64 1.29 -10.00
N LYS A 106 12.71 2.54 -10.47
CA LYS A 106 11.73 3.58 -10.19
C LYS A 106 10.54 3.51 -11.15
N GLN A 107 9.43 4.13 -10.77
CA GLN A 107 8.20 4.10 -11.57
C GLN A 107 8.31 5.01 -12.80
N VAL A 108 7.85 4.48 -13.94
CA VAL A 108 7.83 5.18 -15.23
C VAL A 108 6.43 5.12 -15.85
N PHE A 109 5.85 6.27 -16.17
CA PHE A 109 4.63 6.38 -16.96
C PHE A 109 4.97 6.97 -18.33
N VAL A 110 4.94 6.11 -19.36
CA VAL A 110 5.14 6.54 -20.75
C VAL A 110 3.79 6.81 -21.39
N CYS A 111 3.61 8.01 -21.95
CA CYS A 111 2.35 8.46 -22.54
C CYS A 111 2.58 8.83 -24.02
N PHE A 112 1.75 8.28 -24.91
CA PHE A 112 1.77 8.60 -26.33
C PHE A 112 0.50 9.36 -26.73
N ASP A 113 0.71 10.46 -27.46
CA ASP A 113 -0.37 11.25 -28.05
C ASP A 113 -0.91 10.55 -29.30
N GLU A 114 -2.18 10.16 -29.26
CA GLU A 114 -2.91 9.52 -30.37
C GLU A 114 -3.92 10.47 -31.03
N ARG A 115 -3.77 11.77 -30.84
CA ARG A 115 -4.56 12.77 -31.58
C ARG A 115 -4.19 12.73 -33.06
N ASP A 116 -5.18 12.99 -33.91
CA ASP A 116 -4.96 12.98 -35.36
C ASP A 116 -3.87 13.98 -35.77
N VAL A 117 -2.93 13.52 -36.60
CA VAL A 117 -1.90 14.34 -37.20
C VAL A 117 -2.27 14.56 -38.67
N VAL A 118 -2.54 15.79 -39.01
CA VAL A 118 -2.80 16.14 -40.41
C VAL A 118 -1.46 16.27 -41.16
N ILE A 119 -1.24 15.40 -42.12
CA ILE A 119 -0.12 15.48 -43.05
C ILE A 119 -0.65 16.08 -44.35
N ASN A 120 -0.09 17.19 -44.78
CA ASN A 120 -0.47 17.89 -46.02
C ASN A 120 0.76 18.33 -46.79
N GLY A 121 0.58 19.01 -47.93
CA GLY A 121 1.65 19.45 -48.82
C GLY A 121 2.65 20.45 -48.19
N THR A 122 2.38 20.96 -46.98
CA THR A 122 3.30 21.84 -46.25
C THR A 122 4.06 21.11 -45.14
N THR A 123 3.74 19.82 -44.86
CA THR A 123 4.46 19.01 -43.90
C THR A 123 5.85 18.68 -44.46
N SER A 124 6.90 19.05 -43.73
CA SER A 124 8.28 18.78 -44.15
C SER A 124 8.67 17.32 -43.97
N ASP A 125 9.65 16.87 -44.77
CA ASP A 125 10.21 15.51 -44.63
C ASP A 125 10.76 15.26 -43.22
N ALA A 126 11.34 16.27 -42.56
CA ALA A 126 11.83 16.19 -41.19
C ALA A 126 10.71 15.92 -40.18
N GLU A 127 9.54 16.52 -40.34
CA GLU A 127 8.37 16.25 -39.45
C GLU A 127 7.84 14.84 -39.67
N ILE A 128 7.84 14.34 -40.90
CA ILE A 128 7.46 12.96 -41.22
C ILE A 128 8.45 11.98 -40.59
N GLU A 129 9.73 12.26 -40.67
CA GLU A 129 10.79 11.43 -40.06
C GLU A 129 10.65 11.38 -38.54
N ASP A 130 10.36 12.50 -37.88
CA ASP A 130 10.13 12.55 -36.44
C ASP A 130 8.93 11.70 -36.04
N LEU A 131 7.82 11.76 -36.76
CA LEU A 131 6.65 10.89 -36.54
C LEU A 131 7.01 9.41 -36.69
N ILE A 132 7.82 9.05 -37.66
CA ILE A 132 8.29 7.67 -37.84
C ILE A 132 9.13 7.23 -36.64
N LYS A 133 10.05 8.09 -36.17
CA LYS A 133 10.88 7.79 -34.97
C LYS A 133 10.04 7.52 -33.76
N VAL A 134 8.99 8.33 -33.50
CA VAL A 134 8.07 8.11 -32.35
C VAL A 134 7.31 6.80 -32.50
N ARG A 135 6.78 6.51 -33.68
CA ARG A 135 6.07 5.26 -33.98
C ARG A 135 6.97 4.04 -33.81
N ASP A 136 8.21 4.11 -34.27
CA ASP A 136 9.18 3.03 -34.10
C ASP A 136 9.56 2.84 -32.63
N PHE A 137 9.73 3.91 -31.87
CA PHE A 137 9.96 3.82 -30.44
C PHE A 137 8.79 3.16 -29.74
N LYS A 138 7.57 3.62 -29.99
CA LYS A 138 6.35 3.02 -29.42
C LYS A 138 6.23 1.53 -29.71
N LYS A 139 6.47 1.12 -30.99
CA LYS A 139 6.42 -0.29 -31.42
C LYS A 139 7.44 -1.18 -30.70
N ASN A 140 8.61 -0.62 -30.37
CA ASN A 140 9.71 -1.35 -29.74
C ASN A 140 9.75 -1.22 -28.23
N TYR A 141 8.90 -0.38 -27.63
CA TYR A 141 8.81 -0.21 -26.19
C TYR A 141 8.23 -1.45 -25.55
N LYS A 142 8.97 -2.04 -24.59
CA LYS A 142 8.60 -3.33 -23.98
C LYS A 142 7.75 -3.17 -22.70
N GLY A 143 7.50 -1.95 -22.24
CA GLY A 143 6.69 -1.65 -21.08
C GLY A 143 5.22 -1.41 -21.41
N LEU A 144 4.37 -1.31 -20.37
CA LEU A 144 3.03 -0.77 -20.52
C LEU A 144 3.10 0.74 -20.68
N TYR A 145 2.21 1.30 -21.48
CA TYR A 145 2.14 2.72 -21.75
C TYR A 145 0.71 3.23 -21.78
N ILE A 146 0.54 4.53 -21.68
CA ILE A 146 -0.72 5.25 -21.79
C ILE A 146 -0.84 5.80 -23.20
N GLU A 147 -1.97 5.59 -23.84
CA GLU A 147 -2.37 6.29 -25.06
C GLU A 147 -3.46 7.28 -24.70
N PHE A 148 -3.42 8.50 -25.24
CA PHE A 148 -4.45 9.49 -25.00
C PHE A 148 -4.86 10.22 -26.27
N LYS A 149 -6.15 10.56 -26.37
CA LYS A 149 -6.76 11.22 -27.56
C LYS A 149 -7.23 12.64 -27.27
N SER A 150 -7.19 13.07 -26.03
CA SER A 150 -7.46 14.44 -25.61
C SER A 150 -6.73 14.75 -24.31
N ARG A 151 -6.72 16.02 -23.88
CA ARG A 151 -6.15 16.42 -22.59
C ARG A 151 -6.94 15.86 -21.41
N GLU A 152 -8.25 15.80 -21.56
CA GLU A 152 -9.15 15.22 -20.57
C GLU A 152 -8.91 13.73 -20.39
N ASP A 153 -8.71 12.99 -21.49
CA ASP A 153 -8.35 11.57 -21.48
C ASP A 153 -7.00 11.34 -20.80
N LEU A 154 -6.01 12.20 -21.06
CA LEU A 154 -4.70 12.16 -20.38
C LEU A 154 -4.86 12.35 -18.87
N ILE A 155 -5.64 13.35 -18.43
CA ILE A 155 -5.91 13.63 -17.02
C ILE A 155 -6.49 12.37 -16.34
N GLU A 156 -7.57 11.80 -16.88
CA GLU A 156 -8.24 10.67 -16.26
C GLU A 156 -7.37 9.41 -16.21
N ARG A 157 -6.60 9.14 -17.26
CA ARG A 157 -5.67 8.00 -17.30
C ARG A 157 -4.53 8.16 -16.31
N LEU A 158 -3.93 9.35 -16.22
CA LEU A 158 -2.85 9.63 -15.26
C LEU A 158 -3.37 9.56 -13.81
N LYS A 159 -4.53 10.14 -13.52
CA LYS A 159 -5.17 10.04 -12.20
C LYS A 159 -5.36 8.59 -11.77
N ASN A 160 -5.81 7.74 -12.70
CA ASN A 160 -5.96 6.32 -12.41
C ASN A 160 -4.61 5.63 -12.15
N GLN A 161 -3.57 5.91 -12.93
CA GLN A 161 -2.24 5.34 -12.73
C GLN A 161 -1.57 5.84 -11.44
N LEU A 162 -1.70 7.13 -11.12
CA LEU A 162 -1.21 7.68 -9.86
C LEU A 162 -1.93 7.06 -8.66
N ARG A 163 -3.25 6.80 -8.76
CA ARG A 163 -4.00 6.10 -7.72
C ARG A 163 -3.48 4.68 -7.51
N LEU A 164 -3.25 3.93 -8.59
CA LEU A 164 -2.68 2.58 -8.52
C LEU A 164 -1.25 2.59 -7.96
N TYR A 165 -0.46 3.60 -8.33
CA TYR A 165 0.88 3.78 -7.77
C TYR A 165 0.82 4.05 -6.26
N ILE A 166 -0.04 4.96 -5.80
CA ILE A 166 -0.28 5.21 -4.38
C ILE A 166 -0.70 3.93 -3.64
N GLU A 167 -1.55 3.12 -4.24
CA GLU A 167 -1.96 1.83 -3.67
C GLU A 167 -0.78 0.83 -3.59
N SER A 168 0.13 0.86 -4.57
CA SER A 168 1.32 -0.01 -4.61
C SER A 168 2.39 0.37 -3.61
N LEU A 169 2.48 1.64 -3.22
CA LEU A 169 3.41 2.10 -2.18
C LEU A 169 3.11 1.50 -0.80
N GLY A 170 1.99 0.80 -0.68
CA GLY A 170 1.54 0.22 0.58
C GLY A 170 0.90 1.26 1.49
N THR A 171 0.45 0.82 2.64
CA THR A 171 -0.06 1.73 3.67
C THR A 171 1.08 2.59 4.18
N TYR A 172 0.97 3.90 3.98
CA TYR A 172 1.94 4.86 4.49
C TYR A 172 2.18 4.65 5.97
N ASP A 173 3.45 4.52 6.31
CA ASP A 173 3.96 4.66 7.67
C ASP A 173 3.86 6.12 8.14
N ASP A 174 2.66 6.68 8.17
CA ASP A 174 2.42 7.82 9.04
C ASP A 174 2.22 7.26 10.45
N PRO A 175 3.17 7.50 11.36
CA PRO A 175 3.07 7.02 12.72
C PRO A 175 1.84 7.54 13.46
N CYS A 176 1.09 8.47 12.86
CA CYS A 176 -0.11 9.07 13.43
C CYS A 176 -1.43 8.69 12.74
N ILE A 177 -1.42 8.02 11.59
CA ILE A 177 -2.65 7.56 10.94
C ILE A 177 -2.78 6.06 11.15
N CYS A 178 -3.30 5.70 12.30
CA CYS A 178 -4.11 4.50 12.39
C CYS A 178 -5.18 4.63 11.30
N ASN A 179 -5.16 3.79 10.27
CA ASN A 179 -6.26 3.72 9.31
C ASN A 179 -7.55 3.62 10.10
N LEU A 180 -8.37 4.67 10.00
CA LEU A 180 -9.62 4.82 10.74
C LEU A 180 -10.51 3.60 10.57
N PRO A 181 -11.41 3.36 11.48
CA PRO A 181 -11.88 2.07 11.91
C PRO A 181 -12.47 1.26 10.76
N VAL A 182 -11.76 0.22 10.43
CA VAL A 182 -12.26 -0.85 9.59
C VAL A 182 -13.11 -1.73 10.50
N THR A 183 -14.39 -1.86 10.18
CA THR A 183 -15.26 -2.79 10.87
C THR A 183 -14.77 -4.23 10.67
N PHE A 184 -15.10 -5.14 11.59
CA PHE A 184 -14.73 -6.57 11.52
C PHE A 184 -15.09 -7.25 10.18
N GLN A 185 -15.90 -6.60 9.35
CA GLN A 185 -16.27 -7.07 8.01
C GLN A 185 -15.16 -6.88 6.97
N GLU A 186 -14.19 -6.01 7.21
CA GLU A 186 -13.19 -5.60 6.20
C GLU A 186 -11.80 -6.24 6.35
N LEU A 187 -11.62 -7.19 7.28
CA LEU A 187 -10.53 -8.18 7.16
C LEU A 187 -10.66 -9.04 5.88
N LYS A 188 -11.41 -8.55 4.86
CA LYS A 188 -11.62 -9.25 3.59
C LYS A 188 -10.34 -9.58 2.83
N GLY A 189 -9.28 -8.79 3.01
CA GLY A 189 -7.96 -9.05 2.41
C GLY A 189 -7.12 -10.10 3.15
N ASN A 190 -7.42 -10.36 4.43
CA ASN A 190 -6.51 -11.12 5.31
C ASN A 190 -6.82 -12.63 5.45
N ARG A 191 -7.82 -13.17 4.74
CA ARG A 191 -8.08 -14.62 4.76
C ARG A 191 -6.88 -15.44 4.30
N LYS A 192 -6.24 -15.02 3.22
CA LYS A 192 -5.01 -15.65 2.69
C LYS A 192 -3.82 -15.43 3.64
N GLY A 193 -3.78 -14.31 4.36
CA GLY A 193 -2.77 -14.02 5.37
C GLY A 193 -2.85 -14.98 6.56
N ILE A 194 -4.07 -15.30 7.03
CA ILE A 194 -4.27 -16.27 8.11
C ILE A 194 -3.82 -17.67 7.68
N GLU A 195 -4.20 -18.16 6.50
CA GLU A 195 -3.84 -19.50 6.02
C GLU A 195 -2.32 -19.70 5.81
N ARG A 196 -1.59 -18.63 5.55
CA ARG A 196 -0.13 -18.64 5.34
C ARG A 196 0.67 -18.31 6.60
N ALA A 197 -0.01 -17.94 7.67
CA ALA A 197 0.67 -17.50 8.89
C ALA A 197 1.52 -18.64 9.48
N LYS A 198 2.73 -18.30 9.89
CA LYS A 198 3.60 -19.18 10.68
C LYS A 198 3.21 -19.16 12.14
N LYS A 199 2.63 -18.04 12.58
CA LYS A 199 2.20 -17.87 13.97
C LYS A 199 1.06 -16.88 14.08
N ILE A 200 0.05 -17.23 14.86
CA ILE A 200 -1.04 -16.35 15.28
C ILE A 200 -1.12 -16.34 16.80
N ILE A 201 -1.16 -15.15 17.41
CA ILE A 201 -1.38 -14.97 18.83
C ILE A 201 -2.62 -14.10 19.01
N CYS A 202 -3.66 -14.63 19.62
CA CYS A 202 -4.90 -13.93 19.88
C CYS A 202 -5.03 -13.60 21.38
N VAL A 203 -5.04 -12.32 21.72
CA VAL A 203 -5.48 -11.83 23.03
C VAL A 203 -6.89 -11.30 22.85
N ILE A 204 -7.90 -12.06 23.26
CA ILE A 204 -9.29 -11.76 22.90
C ILE A 204 -10.21 -11.94 24.10
N ARG A 205 -11.22 -11.07 24.22
CA ARG A 205 -12.19 -11.13 25.32
C ARG A 205 -13.05 -12.39 25.29
N THR A 206 -13.68 -12.73 24.14
CA THR A 206 -14.55 -13.92 23.99
C THR A 206 -14.20 -14.78 22.79
N GLY A 207 -13.67 -14.21 21.71
CA GLY A 207 -13.23 -14.92 20.53
C GLY A 207 -14.32 -15.58 19.65
N LYS A 208 -15.61 -15.57 20.03
CA LYS A 208 -16.69 -16.24 19.29
C LYS A 208 -16.74 -15.80 17.83
N ILE A 209 -16.74 -14.48 17.57
CA ILE A 209 -16.80 -13.94 16.21
C ILE A 209 -15.55 -14.33 15.43
N PHE A 210 -14.39 -14.23 16.05
CA PHE A 210 -13.12 -14.56 15.39
C PHE A 210 -13.05 -16.04 15.03
N LEU A 211 -13.24 -16.93 15.97
CA LEU A 211 -13.23 -18.37 15.71
C LEU A 211 -14.38 -18.79 14.81
N GLY A 212 -15.57 -18.20 14.94
CA GLY A 212 -16.69 -18.49 14.06
C GLY A 212 -16.40 -18.18 12.60
N LYS A 213 -15.65 -17.08 12.35
CA LYS A 213 -15.33 -16.61 10.98
C LYS A 213 -14.08 -17.26 10.40
N TYR A 214 -13.07 -17.52 11.22
CA TYR A 214 -11.73 -17.89 10.74
C TYR A 214 -11.31 -19.31 11.12
N TYR A 215 -12.16 -20.12 11.73
CA TYR A 215 -11.82 -21.45 12.20
C TYR A 215 -11.18 -22.32 11.10
N ASN A 216 -11.81 -22.44 9.95
CA ASN A 216 -11.30 -23.25 8.83
C ASN A 216 -9.99 -22.70 8.24
N HIS A 217 -9.77 -21.37 8.33
CA HIS A 217 -8.50 -20.77 7.89
C HIS A 217 -7.38 -21.03 8.91
N ILE A 218 -7.72 -21.09 10.22
CA ILE A 218 -6.78 -21.49 11.28
C ILE A 218 -6.42 -22.97 11.12
N GLU A 219 -7.37 -23.84 10.82
CA GLU A 219 -7.07 -25.25 10.54
C GLU A 219 -6.09 -25.40 9.38
N LYS A 220 -6.34 -24.72 8.27
CA LYS A 220 -5.38 -24.72 7.13
C LYS A 220 -4.00 -24.20 7.49
N MET A 221 -3.91 -23.15 8.31
CA MET A 221 -2.63 -22.64 8.82
C MET A 221 -1.91 -23.69 9.66
N LEU A 222 -2.62 -24.39 10.53
CA LEU A 222 -2.08 -25.47 11.36
C LEU A 222 -1.68 -26.69 10.52
N ASP A 223 -2.47 -27.03 9.49
CA ASP A 223 -2.12 -28.09 8.51
C ASP A 223 -0.83 -27.76 7.76
N ASN A 224 -0.51 -26.47 7.57
CA ASN A 224 0.72 -25.97 6.98
C ASN A 224 1.89 -25.81 7.98
N GLY A 225 1.74 -26.30 9.20
CA GLY A 225 2.79 -26.28 10.24
C GLY A 225 2.89 -24.97 11.02
N GLY A 226 1.85 -24.13 11.00
CA GLY A 226 1.78 -22.90 11.79
C GLY A 226 1.47 -23.15 13.27
N GLU A 227 1.60 -22.11 14.10
CA GLU A 227 1.30 -22.13 15.54
C GLU A 227 0.14 -21.19 15.86
N PHE A 228 -0.78 -21.64 16.73
CA PHE A 228 -1.91 -20.86 17.19
C PHE A 228 -1.91 -20.73 18.70
N HIS A 229 -1.81 -19.50 19.20
CA HIS A 229 -1.89 -19.18 20.62
C HIS A 229 -3.16 -18.38 20.90
N TYR A 230 -3.95 -18.84 21.84
CA TYR A 230 -5.20 -18.19 22.24
C TYR A 230 -5.14 -17.81 23.71
N ILE A 231 -5.38 -16.54 24.01
CA ILE A 231 -5.33 -15.98 25.38
C ILE A 231 -6.65 -15.29 25.66
N SER A 232 -7.31 -15.65 26.76
CA SER A 232 -8.55 -15.02 27.22
C SER A 232 -8.59 -14.86 28.72
N SER A 233 -9.46 -13.99 29.20
CA SER A 233 -9.73 -13.87 30.66
C SER A 233 -10.52 -15.06 31.17
N LYS A 234 -10.18 -15.55 32.35
CA LYS A 234 -10.83 -16.69 33.02
C LYS A 234 -12.25 -16.35 33.52
N ASP A 235 -12.37 -15.20 34.15
CA ASP A 235 -13.62 -14.80 34.86
C ASP A 235 -13.90 -13.31 34.66
N TYR A 236 -14.44 -12.93 33.50
CA TYR A 236 -14.76 -11.52 33.30
C TYR A 236 -16.24 -11.27 33.04
N ASN A 237 -16.90 -10.79 34.08
CA ASN A 237 -18.28 -10.34 34.05
C ASN A 237 -18.34 -8.84 33.83
N VAL A 238 -18.51 -8.39 32.57
CA VAL A 238 -18.82 -6.99 32.27
C VAL A 238 -20.32 -6.85 32.24
N GLY A 239 -20.86 -6.12 33.20
CA GLY A 239 -22.26 -5.77 33.42
C GLY A 239 -23.20 -5.97 32.23
N GLY A 240 -23.88 -7.09 32.13
CA GLY A 240 -24.80 -7.46 31.10
C GLY A 240 -24.86 -8.97 30.95
N ASP A 241 -25.83 -9.47 30.28
CA ASP A 241 -26.30 -10.83 30.11
C ASP A 241 -25.23 -11.94 30.28
N THR A 242 -25.16 -12.49 31.53
CA THR A 242 -24.25 -13.58 31.91
C THR A 242 -24.51 -14.86 31.07
N ALA A 243 -25.73 -15.08 30.63
CA ALA A 243 -26.12 -16.25 29.87
C ALA A 243 -25.55 -16.23 28.46
N GLU A 244 -25.57 -15.06 27.75
CA GLU A 244 -24.95 -14.91 26.43
C GLU A 244 -23.43 -15.04 26.50
N PHE A 245 -22.80 -14.51 27.56
CA PHE A 245 -21.36 -14.65 27.78
C PHE A 245 -20.97 -16.11 27.99
N SER A 246 -21.70 -16.83 28.86
CA SER A 246 -21.47 -18.25 29.15
C SER A 246 -21.65 -19.12 27.87
N SER A 247 -22.72 -18.90 27.11
CA SER A 247 -22.92 -19.57 25.80
C SER A 247 -21.82 -19.32 24.80
N ASN A 248 -21.30 -18.08 24.76
CA ASN A 248 -20.20 -17.73 23.90
C ASN A 248 -18.88 -18.40 24.32
N GLN A 249 -18.63 -18.51 25.60
CA GLN A 249 -17.46 -19.22 26.13
C GLN A 249 -17.54 -20.73 25.83
N THR A 250 -18.67 -21.38 26.04
CA THR A 250 -18.85 -22.81 25.76
C THR A 250 -18.52 -23.10 24.28
N TYR A 251 -19.09 -22.32 23.34
CA TYR A 251 -18.81 -22.45 21.93
C TYR A 251 -17.31 -22.32 21.59
N VAL A 252 -16.64 -21.35 22.23
CA VAL A 252 -15.19 -21.10 21.99
C VAL A 252 -14.37 -22.25 22.55
N ILE A 253 -14.65 -22.69 23.76
CA ILE A 253 -13.95 -23.79 24.45
C ILE A 253 -14.03 -25.09 23.63
N GLU A 254 -15.23 -25.46 23.16
CA GLU A 254 -15.41 -26.67 22.34
C GLU A 254 -14.54 -26.64 21.07
N ARG A 255 -14.47 -25.47 20.39
CA ARG A 255 -13.64 -25.33 19.22
C ARG A 255 -12.16 -25.35 19.53
N LEU A 256 -11.74 -24.73 20.63
CA LEU A 256 -10.34 -24.75 21.08
C LEU A 256 -9.89 -26.16 21.51
N LYS A 257 -10.77 -26.90 22.21
CA LYS A 257 -10.54 -28.32 22.55
C LYS A 257 -10.35 -29.17 21.28
N SER A 258 -11.19 -28.95 20.27
CA SER A 258 -11.08 -29.65 19.00
C SER A 258 -9.76 -29.38 18.29
N LEU A 259 -9.32 -28.10 18.25
CA LEU A 259 -8.03 -27.73 17.66
C LEU A 259 -6.87 -28.33 18.47
N GLN A 260 -6.89 -28.23 19.80
CA GLN A 260 -5.80 -28.76 20.65
C GLN A 260 -5.71 -30.28 20.54
N LYS A 261 -6.84 -30.97 20.50
CA LYS A 261 -6.87 -32.44 20.31
C LYS A 261 -6.29 -32.86 18.96
N ARG A 262 -6.55 -32.09 17.90
CA ARG A 262 -6.08 -32.44 16.54
C ARG A 262 -4.64 -32.05 16.30
N TYR A 263 -4.19 -30.90 16.78
CA TYR A 263 -2.90 -30.31 16.45
C TYR A 263 -1.87 -30.28 17.61
N GLY A 264 -2.28 -30.72 18.81
CA GLY A 264 -1.40 -30.88 19.96
C GLY A 264 -0.62 -29.60 20.32
N LYS A 265 0.70 -29.70 20.38
CA LYS A 265 1.59 -28.60 20.81
C LYS A 265 1.57 -27.37 19.92
N ALA A 266 1.04 -27.45 18.70
CA ALA A 266 0.90 -26.31 17.82
C ALA A 266 -0.22 -25.35 18.26
N VAL A 267 -1.15 -25.81 19.12
CA VAL A 267 -2.24 -25.03 19.67
C VAL A 267 -2.03 -24.83 21.18
N LYS A 268 -1.78 -23.60 21.60
CA LYS A 268 -1.57 -23.25 23.00
C LYS A 268 -2.68 -22.33 23.47
N ILE A 269 -3.33 -22.68 24.57
CA ILE A 269 -4.46 -21.94 25.13
C ILE A 269 -4.04 -21.45 26.51
N TYR A 270 -4.31 -20.18 26.76
CA TYR A 270 -3.91 -19.53 28.00
C TYR A 270 -5.06 -18.76 28.62
N HIS A 271 -5.04 -18.66 29.93
CA HIS A 271 -5.91 -17.79 30.70
C HIS A 271 -5.14 -16.74 31.47
N ILE A 272 -5.72 -15.54 31.54
CA ILE A 272 -5.24 -14.43 32.35
C ILE A 272 -6.29 -14.07 33.42
N GLN A 273 -5.82 -13.53 34.56
CA GLN A 273 -6.68 -13.14 35.69
C GLN A 273 -7.32 -11.76 35.48
N HIS A 274 -6.84 -10.98 34.52
CA HIS A 274 -7.30 -9.63 34.27
C HIS A 274 -8.20 -9.54 33.04
N PRO A 275 -9.12 -8.54 33.01
CA PRO A 275 -9.97 -8.33 31.83
C PRO A 275 -9.20 -7.93 30.59
N VAL A 276 -9.61 -8.46 29.44
CA VAL A 276 -9.09 -8.03 28.14
C VAL A 276 -9.80 -6.75 27.68
N ASN A 277 -9.21 -5.61 27.97
CA ASN A 277 -9.76 -4.30 27.58
C ASN A 277 -9.46 -3.96 26.12
N CYS A 278 -8.41 -4.53 25.57
CA CYS A 278 -7.99 -4.37 24.18
C CYS A 278 -7.75 -5.75 23.57
N SER A 279 -8.53 -6.14 22.58
CA SER A 279 -8.26 -7.37 21.83
C SER A 279 -7.16 -7.13 20.83
N MET A 280 -6.18 -8.02 20.79
CA MET A 280 -5.03 -7.95 19.88
C MET A 280 -4.86 -9.29 19.18
N ILE A 281 -4.69 -9.26 17.85
CA ILE A 281 -4.41 -10.45 17.05
C ILE A 281 -3.12 -10.21 16.30
N TYR A 282 -2.06 -10.86 16.73
CA TYR A 282 -0.77 -10.85 16.06
C TYR A 282 -0.75 -11.95 14.99
N ILE A 283 -0.35 -11.59 13.78
CA ILE A 283 -0.20 -12.49 12.65
C ILE A 283 1.22 -12.34 12.10
N GLU A 284 1.92 -13.44 11.97
CA GLU A 284 3.27 -13.54 11.43
C GLU A 284 3.30 -14.48 10.23
N ASN A 285 3.51 -13.94 9.04
CA ASN A 285 3.63 -14.72 7.79
C ASN A 285 5.10 -14.99 7.41
N GLY A 286 6.02 -14.20 7.95
CA GLY A 286 7.46 -14.27 7.70
C GLY A 286 8.20 -13.20 8.47
N GLU A 287 9.47 -13.02 8.17
CA GLU A 287 10.31 -12.08 8.91
C GLU A 287 9.85 -10.63 8.73
N HIS A 288 9.42 -10.27 7.51
CA HIS A 288 8.99 -8.91 7.15
C HIS A 288 7.47 -8.73 7.03
N GLU A 289 6.69 -9.79 7.15
CA GLU A 289 5.23 -9.75 7.07
C GLU A 289 4.62 -10.02 8.43
N LYS A 290 4.57 -9.01 9.30
CA LYS A 290 3.97 -9.07 10.63
C LYS A 290 2.95 -7.95 10.80
N CYS A 291 1.81 -8.30 11.39
CA CYS A 291 0.71 -7.37 11.64
C CYS A 291 0.09 -7.63 13.02
N ILE A 292 -0.34 -6.58 13.69
CA ILE A 292 -1.15 -6.66 14.90
C ILE A 292 -2.48 -5.96 14.63
N ASN A 293 -3.57 -6.72 14.61
CA ASN A 293 -4.91 -6.15 14.60
C ASN A 293 -5.31 -5.80 16.03
N VAL A 294 -5.68 -4.55 16.28
CA VAL A 294 -6.03 -4.02 17.60
C VAL A 294 -7.48 -3.59 17.60
N LYS A 295 -8.23 -4.00 18.61
CA LYS A 295 -9.61 -3.63 18.84
C LYS A 295 -9.84 -3.20 20.28
N PHE A 296 -10.36 -2.00 20.50
CA PHE A 296 -10.77 -1.55 21.82
C PHE A 296 -12.11 -2.16 22.25
N ASN A 297 -12.16 -2.72 23.44
CA ASN A 297 -13.37 -3.27 24.04
C ASN A 297 -13.96 -2.25 25.00
N PHE A 298 -14.90 -1.41 24.53
CA PHE A 298 -15.58 -0.46 25.41
C PHE A 298 -16.57 -1.18 26.35
N GLN A 299 -16.72 -0.66 27.56
CA GLN A 299 -17.62 -1.23 28.60
C GLN A 299 -19.08 -1.02 28.22
N THR A 300 -19.42 0.08 27.57
CA THR A 300 -20.78 0.35 27.10
C THR A 300 -21.09 -0.48 25.87
N ARG A 301 -22.21 -1.22 25.89
CA ARG A 301 -22.72 -1.95 24.72
C ARG A 301 -23.10 -0.97 23.61
N MET A 302 -22.16 -0.56 22.80
CA MET A 302 -22.49 -0.05 21.48
C MET A 302 -22.80 -1.26 20.59
N LYS A 303 -24.06 -1.44 20.24
CA LYS A 303 -24.44 -2.31 19.13
C LYS A 303 -23.85 -1.69 17.87
N GLY A 304 -22.69 -2.15 17.45
CA GLY A 304 -22.01 -1.61 16.29
C GLY A 304 -20.50 -1.57 16.42
N ASN A 305 -19.88 -0.84 15.62
CA ASN A 305 -18.49 -0.82 15.28
C ASN A 305 -17.57 -0.36 16.43
N HIS A 306 -16.90 -1.31 17.06
CA HIS A 306 -15.74 -0.99 17.89
C HIS A 306 -14.58 -0.55 16.99
N PRO A 307 -13.84 0.51 17.34
CA PRO A 307 -12.67 0.92 16.54
C PRO A 307 -11.65 -0.21 16.51
N MET A 308 -11.21 -0.50 15.29
CA MET A 308 -10.19 -1.50 14.99
C MET A 308 -9.18 -0.91 14.02
N PHE A 309 -7.92 -1.30 14.14
CA PHE A 309 -6.88 -0.89 13.23
C PHE A 309 -5.78 -1.95 13.15
N ASP A 310 -5.13 -2.00 12.00
CA ASP A 310 -3.99 -2.87 11.76
C ASP A 310 -2.69 -2.09 11.94
N ILE A 311 -1.75 -2.67 12.69
CA ILE A 311 -0.43 -2.12 12.95
C ILE A 311 0.59 -3.05 12.30
N TYR A 312 1.23 -2.59 11.24
CA TYR A 312 2.24 -3.37 10.53
C TYR A 312 3.64 -3.20 11.14
N ILE A 313 4.56 -4.12 10.82
CA ILE A 313 5.91 -4.20 11.43
C ILE A 313 6.70 -2.89 11.36
N ASN A 314 6.52 -2.08 10.32
CA ASN A 314 7.22 -0.81 10.14
C ASN A 314 6.60 0.35 10.95
N ASN A 315 5.42 0.17 11.53
CA ASN A 315 4.76 1.20 12.33
C ASN A 315 5.45 1.34 13.69
N PRO A 316 5.77 2.57 14.16
CA PRO A 316 6.39 2.80 15.48
C PRO A 316 5.63 2.24 16.68
N LEU A 317 4.32 2.04 16.55
CA LEU A 317 3.49 1.41 17.57
C LEU A 317 3.64 -0.11 17.62
N PHE A 318 4.13 -0.74 16.54
CA PHE A 318 4.24 -2.19 16.47
C PHE A 318 5.07 -2.79 17.61
N PRO A 319 6.30 -2.31 17.93
CA PRO A 319 7.08 -2.86 19.03
C PRO A 319 6.36 -2.67 20.39
N ILE A 320 5.61 -1.59 20.59
CA ILE A 320 4.87 -1.32 21.83
C ILE A 320 3.78 -2.37 22.02
N PHE A 321 2.90 -2.57 21.02
CA PHE A 321 1.85 -3.58 21.09
C PHE A 321 2.41 -5.02 21.11
N ARG A 322 3.54 -5.25 20.43
CA ARG A 322 4.20 -6.54 20.47
C ARG A 322 4.76 -6.86 21.85
N GLN A 323 5.34 -5.87 22.53
CA GLN A 323 5.79 -5.99 23.91
C GLN A 323 4.64 -6.25 24.87
N GLU A 324 3.49 -5.57 24.68
CA GLU A 324 2.28 -5.80 25.47
C GLU A 324 1.76 -7.24 25.32
N ILE A 325 1.66 -7.75 24.08
CA ILE A 325 1.28 -9.14 23.80
C ILE A 325 2.24 -10.13 24.50
N ASN A 326 3.55 -9.85 24.46
CA ASN A 326 4.54 -10.70 25.13
C ASN A 326 4.42 -10.64 26.65
N GLY A 327 4.17 -9.46 27.22
CA GLY A 327 3.92 -9.28 28.66
C GLY A 327 2.70 -10.08 29.12
N ILE A 328 1.60 -9.99 28.37
CA ILE A 328 0.37 -10.75 28.63
C ILE A 328 0.65 -12.26 28.52
N LEU A 329 1.34 -12.72 27.51
CA LEU A 329 1.66 -14.12 27.28
C LEU A 329 2.54 -14.70 28.41
N ASN A 330 3.51 -13.92 28.91
CA ASN A 330 4.40 -14.34 30.00
C ASN A 330 3.66 -14.42 31.36
N ALA A 331 2.61 -13.64 31.54
CA ALA A 331 1.79 -13.64 32.76
C ALA A 331 0.60 -14.62 32.69
N ALA A 332 0.36 -15.23 31.54
CA ALA A 332 -0.78 -16.10 31.30
C ALA A 332 -0.49 -17.55 31.73
N GLU A 333 -1.50 -18.21 32.27
CA GLU A 333 -1.49 -19.63 32.69
C GLU A 333 -1.84 -20.51 31.47
N LEU A 334 -0.99 -21.49 31.15
CA LEU A 334 -1.28 -22.48 30.10
C LEU A 334 -2.41 -23.41 30.54
N VAL A 335 -3.36 -23.64 29.65
CA VAL A 335 -4.50 -24.54 29.90
C VAL A 335 -4.39 -25.73 28.96
N GLU A 336 -4.36 -26.91 29.53
CA GLU A 336 -4.50 -28.18 28.81
C GLU A 336 -5.90 -28.73 29.08
N PHE A 337 -6.62 -29.03 28.01
CA PHE A 337 -7.92 -29.70 28.15
C PHE A 337 -7.72 -31.22 28.11
N GLU A 338 -8.24 -31.88 29.10
CA GLU A 338 -8.33 -33.35 29.13
C GLU A 338 -9.27 -33.91 28.06
#